data_a21361fdd40dbc7f3079e73b6493fae2
#
_entry.id   a21361fdd40dbc7f3079e73b6493fae2
#
_cell.length_a   1.000
_cell.length_b   1.000
_cell.length_c   1.000
_cell.angle_alpha   90.00
_cell.angle_beta   90.00
_cell.angle_gamma   90.00
#
_symmetry.space_group_name_H-M   'P 1'
#
loop_
_entity.id
_entity.type
_entity.pdbx_description
1 polymer ?
#
loop_
_entity_poly.entity_id
_entity_poly.type
_entity_poly.pdbx_seq_one_letter_code
_entity_poly.pdbx_strand_id
1 'polypeptide(L)'
;KSSEVLGSNNLHLKGTINNNTSSPTLNLVAEMREFDLAFAQEFVKGVFGNLRGKASGDLVISGTMSDINYSGDIAMEQLGLKLNFTGVDYSFDDTVISLSRGLAILNDVGVKDGRTNSKGSISGAIQFETLSSMGVNLVMRADNLMLLNTTQKDFDLFWGRIYGTGTLYVDGPVS
;
A
#
# COMPACT_ATOMS: atom_id res chain seq x y z
N LYS A 1 23.06 20.79 5.34
CA LYS A 1 23.76 19.65 5.98
C LYS A 1 23.06 18.38 5.50
N SER A 2 23.74 17.59 4.71
CA SER A 2 23.31 16.25 4.37
C SER A 2 23.47 15.36 5.59
N SER A 3 22.40 14.71 6.03
CA SER A 3 22.45 13.71 7.07
C SER A 3 22.09 12.36 6.42
N GLU A 4 23.00 11.40 6.48
CA GLU A 4 22.65 10.00 6.29
C GLU A 4 21.85 9.58 7.53
N VAL A 5 20.63 9.11 7.34
CA VAL A 5 19.83 8.51 8.39
C VAL A 5 19.75 7.02 8.12
N LEU A 6 20.35 6.27 9.03
CA LEU A 6 20.24 4.84 9.29
C LEU A 6 19.24 4.05 8.43
N GLY A 7 19.77 3.15 7.61
CA GLY A 7 19.01 2.11 6.97
C GLY A 7 19.51 0.73 7.40
N SER A 8 18.63 -0.26 7.37
CA SER A 8 19.06 -1.64 7.16
C SER A 8 19.80 -1.68 5.81
N ASN A 9 20.60 -2.72 5.53
CA ASN A 9 21.32 -2.83 4.24
C ASN A 9 20.42 -2.68 2.99
N ASN A 10 19.09 -2.61 3.16
CA ASN A 10 18.07 -2.65 2.12
C ASN A 10 17.28 -1.35 1.96
N LEU A 11 17.50 -0.36 2.84
CA LEU A 11 16.87 0.96 2.77
C LEU A 11 17.91 2.04 3.06
N HIS A 12 18.14 2.91 2.09
CA HIS A 12 18.99 4.08 2.23
C HIS A 12 18.19 5.35 2.05
N LEU A 13 18.18 6.23 3.04
CA LEU A 13 17.53 7.52 2.98
C LEU A 13 18.59 8.62 2.81
N LYS A 14 18.51 9.38 1.72
CA LYS A 14 19.43 10.47 1.37
C LYS A 14 18.65 11.74 1.10
N GLY A 15 19.23 12.89 1.40
CA GLY A 15 18.65 14.18 0.99
C GLY A 15 18.84 15.29 2.00
N THR A 16 17.97 16.29 1.94
CA THR A 16 18.06 17.51 2.74
C THR A 16 16.72 17.86 3.38
N ILE A 17 16.82 18.38 4.61
CA ILE A 17 15.73 19.03 5.32
C ILE A 17 16.15 20.48 5.52
N ASN A 18 15.38 21.41 4.98
CA ASN A 18 15.64 22.84 5.13
C ASN A 18 14.68 23.43 6.15
N ASN A 19 15.23 23.81 7.32
CA ASN A 19 14.50 24.38 8.46
C ASN A 19 14.58 25.91 8.52
N ASN A 20 15.17 26.56 7.51
CA ASN A 20 15.42 28.02 7.54
C ASN A 20 14.22 28.87 7.17
N THR A 21 13.05 28.28 6.96
CA THR A 21 11.80 28.92 6.60
C THR A 21 10.71 28.62 7.62
N SER A 22 9.65 29.43 7.64
CA SER A 22 8.46 29.18 8.48
C SER A 22 7.75 27.85 8.17
N SER A 23 8.06 27.27 7.02
CA SER A 23 7.57 25.95 6.59
C SER A 23 8.76 25.08 6.17
N PRO A 24 9.23 24.18 7.04
CA PRO A 24 10.33 23.29 6.70
C PRO A 24 10.04 22.46 5.46
N THR A 25 11.03 22.36 4.56
CA THR A 25 10.91 21.59 3.32
C THR A 25 11.79 20.35 3.35
N LEU A 26 11.27 19.29 2.76
CA LEU A 26 11.92 17.99 2.58
C LEU A 26 12.33 17.81 1.12
N ASN A 27 13.48 17.23 0.90
CA ASN A 27 13.90 16.69 -0.39
C ASN A 27 14.74 15.44 -0.11
N LEU A 28 14.10 14.29 -0.08
CA LEU A 28 14.69 13.03 0.31
C LEU A 28 14.50 12.01 -0.82
N VAL A 29 15.41 11.06 -0.91
CA VAL A 29 15.30 9.87 -1.75
C VAL A 29 15.46 8.65 -0.85
N ALA A 30 14.46 7.78 -0.84
CA ALA A 30 14.51 6.49 -0.19
C ALA A 30 14.84 5.44 -1.25
N GLU A 31 16.08 4.94 -1.24
CA GLU A 31 16.54 3.85 -2.11
C GLU A 31 16.23 2.52 -1.41
N MET A 32 15.37 1.72 -2.03
CA MET A 32 14.98 0.40 -1.52
C MET A 32 15.59 -0.69 -2.40
N ARG A 33 16.11 -1.74 -1.76
CA ARG A 33 16.68 -2.92 -2.43
C ARG A 33 16.18 -4.16 -1.69
N GLU A 34 15.13 -4.81 -2.22
CA GLU A 34 14.45 -5.92 -1.54
C GLU A 34 14.04 -5.57 -0.10
N PHE A 35 13.56 -4.35 0.13
CA PHE A 35 13.12 -3.89 1.44
C PHE A 35 11.93 -4.71 1.90
N ASP A 36 12.02 -5.29 3.10
CA ASP A 36 10.95 -6.11 3.68
C ASP A 36 9.78 -5.22 4.10
N LEU A 37 8.64 -5.40 3.45
CA LEU A 37 7.43 -4.65 3.71
C LEU A 37 6.84 -4.87 5.11
N ALA A 38 7.21 -5.95 5.79
CA ALA A 38 6.79 -6.19 7.17
C ALA A 38 7.20 -5.05 8.12
N PHE A 39 8.30 -4.35 7.83
CA PHE A 39 8.70 -3.17 8.60
C PHE A 39 7.71 -1.99 8.49
N ALA A 40 6.97 -1.91 7.39
CA ALA A 40 5.95 -0.87 7.20
C ALA A 40 4.61 -1.20 7.87
N GLN A 41 4.43 -2.41 8.43
CA GLN A 41 3.19 -2.87 9.05
C GLN A 41 2.62 -1.90 10.09
N GLU A 42 3.47 -1.31 10.94
CA GLU A 42 3.03 -0.40 12.00
C GLU A 42 2.36 0.88 11.48
N PHE A 43 2.76 1.35 10.29
CA PHE A 43 2.21 2.56 9.67
C PHE A 43 0.84 2.34 9.03
N VAL A 44 0.53 1.11 8.66
CA VAL A 44 -0.70 0.75 7.92
C VAL A 44 -1.62 -0.19 8.69
N LYS A 45 -1.32 -0.49 9.95
CA LYS A 45 -2.04 -1.48 10.78
C LYS A 45 -3.52 -1.19 10.99
N GLY A 46 -3.97 0.05 10.83
CA GLY A 46 -5.38 0.41 10.90
C GLY A 46 -6.20 -0.21 9.77
N VAL A 47 -5.63 -0.29 8.58
CA VAL A 47 -6.28 -0.74 7.35
C VAL A 47 -5.84 -2.14 6.95
N PHE A 48 -4.53 -2.38 7.02
CA PHE A 48 -3.90 -3.62 6.57
C PHE A 48 -3.23 -4.36 7.72
N GLY A 49 -3.43 -5.66 7.76
CA GLY A 49 -2.68 -6.59 8.60
C GLY A 49 -1.83 -7.52 7.74
N ASN A 50 -0.91 -8.24 8.38
CA ASN A 50 -0.09 -9.28 7.74
C ASN A 50 0.61 -8.80 6.46
N LEU A 51 1.10 -7.56 6.47
CA LEU A 51 1.84 -6.99 5.35
C LEU A 51 3.15 -7.75 5.17
N ARG A 52 3.39 -8.22 3.95
CA ARG A 52 4.56 -9.03 3.59
C ARG A 52 4.95 -8.81 2.15
N GLY A 53 6.16 -9.22 1.80
CA GLY A 53 6.75 -9.06 0.47
C GLY A 53 7.93 -8.12 0.50
N LYS A 54 8.44 -7.82 -0.66
CA LYS A 54 9.62 -6.96 -0.84
C LYS A 54 9.33 -5.80 -1.76
N ALA A 55 9.98 -4.67 -1.49
CA ALA A 55 9.94 -3.47 -2.33
C ALA A 55 11.34 -3.10 -2.82
N SER A 56 11.45 -2.79 -4.10
CA SER A 56 12.69 -2.29 -4.71
C SER A 56 12.41 -1.09 -5.60
N GLY A 57 13.23 -0.05 -5.51
CA GLY A 57 13.08 1.17 -6.29
C GLY A 57 13.52 2.40 -5.51
N ASP A 58 13.38 3.55 -6.12
CA ASP A 58 13.71 4.84 -5.52
C ASP A 58 12.44 5.68 -5.36
N LEU A 59 12.15 6.05 -4.10
CA LEU A 59 11.02 6.91 -3.74
C LEU A 59 11.53 8.30 -3.42
N VAL A 60 11.15 9.29 -4.21
CA VAL A 60 11.41 10.69 -3.95
C VAL A 60 10.31 11.24 -3.04
N ILE A 61 10.74 11.84 -1.93
CA ILE A 61 9.86 12.47 -0.94
C ILE A 61 10.22 13.96 -0.91
N SER A 62 9.28 14.81 -1.29
CA SER A 62 9.52 16.25 -1.41
C SER A 62 8.34 17.08 -0.91
N GLY A 63 8.56 18.37 -0.68
CA GLY A 63 7.52 19.29 -0.24
C GLY A 63 7.69 19.79 1.18
N THR A 64 6.61 20.25 1.80
CA THR A 64 6.59 20.70 3.19
C THR A 64 6.03 19.62 4.10
N MET A 65 6.22 19.77 5.42
CA MET A 65 5.66 18.81 6.40
C MET A 65 4.13 18.71 6.35
N SER A 66 3.47 19.74 5.84
CA SER A 66 2.01 19.80 5.67
C SER A 66 1.53 19.41 4.27
N ASP A 67 2.44 19.30 3.29
CA ASP A 67 2.14 18.95 1.91
C ASP A 67 3.31 18.15 1.34
N ILE A 68 3.31 16.85 1.63
CA ILE A 68 4.37 15.93 1.22
C ILE A 68 3.98 15.26 -0.09
N ASN A 69 4.88 15.31 -1.04
CA ASN A 69 4.79 14.61 -2.32
C ASN A 69 5.64 13.34 -2.32
N TYR A 70 5.06 12.26 -2.81
CA TYR A 70 5.74 10.99 -3.05
C TYR A 70 5.74 10.71 -4.56
N SER A 71 6.90 10.36 -5.12
CA SER A 71 7.00 9.98 -6.52
C SER A 71 8.11 8.95 -6.75
N GLY A 72 7.90 8.04 -7.68
CA GLY A 72 8.84 6.98 -8.03
C GLY A 72 8.14 5.71 -8.50
N ASP A 73 8.93 4.79 -9.04
CA ASP A 73 8.46 3.47 -9.45
C ASP A 73 9.01 2.43 -8.46
N ILE A 74 8.11 1.69 -7.85
CA ILE A 74 8.44 0.70 -6.82
C ILE A 74 8.00 -0.68 -7.31
N ALA A 75 8.98 -1.54 -7.56
CA ALA A 75 8.73 -2.95 -7.82
C ALA A 75 8.34 -3.65 -6.53
N MET A 76 7.20 -4.32 -6.56
CA MET A 76 6.66 -5.12 -5.47
C MET A 76 6.76 -6.60 -5.82
N GLU A 77 7.41 -7.37 -4.97
CA GLU A 77 7.59 -8.81 -5.12
C GLU A 77 6.95 -9.55 -3.96
N GLN A 78 6.19 -10.61 -4.27
CA GLN A 78 5.49 -11.44 -3.28
C GLN A 78 4.63 -10.62 -2.31
N LEU A 79 4.07 -9.50 -2.77
CA LEU A 79 3.20 -8.65 -1.96
C LEU A 79 2.02 -9.45 -1.43
N GLY A 80 1.78 -9.36 -0.14
CA GLY A 80 0.58 -9.89 0.48
C GLY A 80 0.17 -9.05 1.68
N LEU A 81 -1.12 -8.99 1.92
CA LEU A 81 -1.70 -8.27 3.02
C LEU A 81 -3.08 -8.80 3.38
N LYS A 82 -3.48 -8.58 4.62
CA LYS A 82 -4.85 -8.82 5.08
C LYS A 82 -5.60 -7.51 5.13
N LEU A 83 -6.75 -7.44 4.47
CA LEU A 83 -7.69 -6.33 4.67
C LEU A 83 -8.40 -6.51 6.01
N ASN A 84 -8.16 -5.63 6.98
CA ASN A 84 -8.72 -5.78 8.31
C ASN A 84 -10.25 -5.74 8.30
N PHE A 85 -10.84 -4.86 7.48
CA PHE A 85 -12.29 -4.72 7.37
C PHE A 85 -12.99 -5.99 6.85
N THR A 86 -12.42 -6.66 5.87
CA THR A 86 -13.02 -7.89 5.30
C THR A 86 -12.50 -9.17 5.94
N GLY A 87 -11.39 -9.09 6.68
CA GLY A 87 -10.71 -10.23 7.26
C GLY A 87 -10.02 -11.14 6.24
N VAL A 88 -9.96 -10.75 4.95
CA VAL A 88 -9.38 -11.55 3.88
C VAL A 88 -7.90 -11.24 3.71
N ASP A 89 -7.10 -12.30 3.65
CA ASP A 89 -5.68 -12.24 3.33
C ASP A 89 -5.49 -12.47 1.82
N TYR A 90 -4.91 -11.49 1.14
CA TYR A 90 -4.62 -11.55 -0.28
C TYR A 90 -3.13 -11.63 -0.56
N SER A 91 -2.78 -12.29 -1.64
CA SER A 91 -1.47 -12.21 -2.28
C SER A 91 -1.63 -11.63 -3.69
N PHE A 92 -0.64 -10.88 -4.14
CA PHE A 92 -0.64 -10.18 -5.41
C PHE A 92 0.47 -10.72 -6.31
N ASP A 93 0.25 -10.66 -7.61
CA ASP A 93 1.31 -10.94 -8.57
C ASP A 93 2.36 -9.82 -8.51
N ASP A 94 3.61 -10.16 -8.82
CA ASP A 94 4.69 -9.19 -8.86
C ASP A 94 4.35 -8.05 -9.82
N THR A 95 4.56 -6.83 -9.39
CA THR A 95 4.12 -5.64 -10.13
C THR A 95 5.02 -4.45 -9.85
N VAL A 96 4.93 -3.43 -10.70
CA VAL A 96 5.51 -2.12 -10.45
C VAL A 96 4.38 -1.13 -10.16
N ILE A 97 4.45 -0.48 -9.01
CA ILE A 97 3.54 0.58 -8.63
C ILE A 97 4.22 1.92 -8.90
N SER A 98 3.64 2.70 -9.81
CA SER A 98 4.10 4.06 -10.11
C SER A 98 3.40 5.04 -9.19
N LEU A 99 4.19 5.80 -8.42
CA LEU A 99 3.70 6.90 -7.59
C LEU A 99 4.01 8.24 -8.26
N SER A 100 3.02 9.10 -8.32
CA SER A 100 3.16 10.47 -8.79
C SER A 100 2.27 11.38 -7.98
N ARG A 101 2.86 12.36 -7.31
CA ARG A 101 2.14 13.33 -6.45
C ARG A 101 1.25 12.64 -5.40
N GLY A 102 1.76 11.60 -4.76
CA GLY A 102 1.00 10.83 -3.77
C GLY A 102 -0.08 9.92 -4.35
N LEU A 103 -0.19 9.82 -5.68
CA LEU A 103 -1.11 8.93 -6.37
C LEU A 103 -0.39 7.65 -6.80
N ALA A 104 -0.81 6.50 -6.29
CA ALA A 104 -0.36 5.19 -6.74
C ALA A 104 -1.34 4.63 -7.77
N ILE A 105 -0.83 4.22 -8.93
CA ILE A 105 -1.63 3.64 -10.00
C ILE A 105 -1.41 2.13 -10.03
N LEU A 106 -2.52 1.41 -10.05
CA LEU A 106 -2.59 -0.04 -10.20
C LEU A 106 -3.18 -0.39 -11.55
N ASN A 107 -2.46 -1.19 -12.34
CA ASN A 107 -2.89 -1.60 -13.68
C ASN A 107 -3.00 -3.13 -13.73
N ASP A 108 -4.22 -3.65 -13.59
CA ASP A 108 -4.56 -5.06 -13.72
C ASP A 108 -3.67 -5.99 -12.88
N VAL A 109 -3.42 -5.60 -11.64
CA VAL A 109 -2.56 -6.36 -10.71
C VAL A 109 -3.31 -7.62 -10.27
N GLY A 110 -2.74 -8.79 -10.57
CA GLY A 110 -3.34 -10.07 -10.21
C GLY A 110 -3.45 -10.24 -8.69
N VAL A 111 -4.57 -10.77 -8.22
CA VAL A 111 -4.86 -11.00 -6.79
C VAL A 111 -5.42 -12.40 -6.56
N LYS A 112 -5.02 -13.03 -5.46
CA LYS A 112 -5.42 -14.38 -5.02
C LYS A 112 -5.67 -14.38 -3.52
N ASP A 113 -6.59 -15.24 -3.07
CA ASP A 113 -6.93 -15.43 -1.64
C ASP A 113 -6.36 -16.74 -1.04
N GLY A 114 -5.35 -17.32 -1.69
CA GLY A 114 -4.68 -18.55 -1.25
C GLY A 114 -5.42 -19.85 -1.62
N ARG A 115 -6.62 -19.80 -2.22
CA ARG A 115 -7.34 -20.99 -2.72
C ARG A 115 -6.96 -21.29 -4.17
N THR A 116 -7.02 -22.57 -4.54
CA THR A 116 -6.54 -23.07 -5.85
C THR A 116 -7.30 -22.47 -7.05
N ASN A 117 -8.60 -22.22 -6.91
CA ASN A 117 -9.47 -21.74 -8.00
C ASN A 117 -9.95 -20.30 -7.79
N SER A 118 -9.26 -19.51 -6.99
CA SER A 118 -9.58 -18.11 -6.80
C SER A 118 -8.57 -17.24 -7.54
N LYS A 119 -9.05 -16.28 -8.26
CA LYS A 119 -8.24 -15.28 -8.95
C LYS A 119 -9.03 -13.99 -9.14
N GLY A 120 -8.32 -12.91 -9.27
CA GLY A 120 -8.88 -11.63 -9.59
C GLY A 120 -7.83 -10.69 -10.09
N SER A 121 -8.22 -9.48 -10.40
CA SER A 121 -7.31 -8.39 -10.67
C SER A 121 -7.84 -7.08 -10.10
N ILE A 122 -6.92 -6.17 -9.81
CA ILE A 122 -7.23 -4.83 -9.30
C ILE A 122 -6.62 -3.80 -10.22
N SER A 123 -7.44 -2.82 -10.60
CA SER A 123 -7.01 -1.63 -11.34
C SER A 123 -7.55 -0.38 -10.66
N GLY A 124 -6.86 0.73 -10.80
CA GLY A 124 -7.33 2.01 -10.30
C GLY A 124 -6.24 2.81 -9.60
N ALA A 125 -6.63 3.62 -8.62
CA ALA A 125 -5.73 4.53 -7.96
C ALA A 125 -5.90 4.54 -6.44
N ILE A 126 -4.79 4.74 -5.73
CA ILE A 126 -4.76 5.01 -4.30
C ILE A 126 -4.13 6.37 -4.11
N GLN A 127 -4.86 7.30 -3.51
CA GLN A 127 -4.37 8.63 -3.17
C GLN A 127 -3.89 8.64 -1.72
N PHE A 128 -2.63 8.96 -1.51
CA PHE A 128 -2.06 9.18 -0.18
C PHE A 128 -2.09 10.68 0.14
N GLU A 129 -2.99 11.10 0.99
CA GLU A 129 -3.02 12.49 1.51
C GLU A 129 -2.00 12.65 2.63
N THR A 130 -1.92 11.64 3.50
CA THR A 130 -0.90 11.47 4.53
C THR A 130 -0.56 9.98 4.64
N LEU A 131 0.39 9.59 5.49
CA LEU A 131 0.67 8.16 5.75
C LEU A 131 -0.49 7.42 6.42
N SER A 132 -1.45 8.13 7.02
CA SER A 132 -2.60 7.58 7.74
C SER A 132 -3.95 7.91 7.11
N SER A 133 -3.99 8.71 6.05
CA SER A 133 -5.22 9.08 5.34
C SER A 133 -5.05 8.77 3.86
N MET A 134 -5.88 7.89 3.36
CA MET A 134 -5.85 7.42 1.97
C MET A 134 -7.23 7.52 1.35
N GLY A 135 -7.28 7.92 0.08
CA GLY A 135 -8.45 7.74 -0.77
C GLY A 135 -8.22 6.57 -1.72
N VAL A 136 -9.24 5.81 -2.02
CA VAL A 136 -9.16 4.71 -2.99
C VAL A 136 -10.24 4.88 -4.05
N ASN A 137 -9.88 4.60 -5.30
CA ASN A 137 -10.79 4.43 -6.41
C ASN A 137 -10.33 3.20 -7.20
N LEU A 138 -10.89 2.05 -6.88
CA LEU A 138 -10.43 0.76 -7.35
C LEU A 138 -11.56 -0.02 -8.01
N VAL A 139 -11.19 -0.73 -9.04
CA VAL A 139 -12.02 -1.74 -9.70
C VAL A 139 -11.38 -3.10 -9.49
N MET A 140 -12.08 -3.98 -8.81
CA MET A 140 -11.64 -5.37 -8.62
C MET A 140 -12.50 -6.29 -9.50
N ARG A 141 -11.86 -7.07 -10.35
CA ARG A 141 -12.50 -8.19 -11.04
C ARG A 141 -12.21 -9.46 -10.26
N ALA A 142 -13.24 -10.18 -9.91
CA ALA A 142 -13.16 -11.38 -9.09
C ALA A 142 -13.69 -12.59 -9.85
N ASP A 143 -13.00 -13.71 -9.75
CA ASP A 143 -13.45 -15.03 -10.20
C ASP A 143 -13.28 -16.00 -9.04
N ASN A 144 -14.41 -16.32 -8.38
CA ASN A 144 -14.44 -17.13 -7.16
C ASN A 144 -13.51 -16.61 -6.05
N LEU A 145 -13.34 -15.29 -5.96
CA LEU A 145 -12.48 -14.65 -4.97
C LEU A 145 -13.21 -14.53 -3.63
N MET A 146 -12.50 -14.74 -2.52
CA MET A 146 -13.03 -14.47 -1.19
C MET A 146 -13.16 -12.96 -0.99
N LEU A 147 -14.33 -12.50 -0.60
CA LEU A 147 -14.65 -11.07 -0.43
C LEU A 147 -14.86 -10.72 1.04
N LEU A 148 -15.20 -11.69 1.87
CA LEU A 148 -15.38 -11.56 3.31
C LEU A 148 -14.91 -12.82 4.01
N ASN A 149 -14.22 -12.66 5.14
CA ASN A 149 -13.80 -13.73 6.03
C ASN A 149 -13.71 -13.20 7.46
N THR A 150 -14.85 -12.90 8.04
CA THR A 150 -14.95 -12.31 9.39
C THR A 150 -15.68 -13.26 10.33
N THR A 151 -15.46 -13.06 11.63
CA THR A 151 -16.15 -13.75 12.71
C THR A 151 -17.01 -12.77 13.50
N GLN A 152 -17.92 -13.27 14.34
CA GLN A 152 -18.75 -12.43 15.22
C GLN A 152 -17.90 -11.54 16.15
N LYS A 153 -16.64 -11.91 16.42
CA LYS A 153 -15.72 -11.09 17.22
C LYS A 153 -15.19 -9.87 16.45
N ASP A 154 -15.18 -9.94 15.12
CA ASP A 154 -14.71 -8.86 14.27
C ASP A 154 -15.81 -7.82 14.04
N PHE A 155 -17.07 -8.28 13.86
CA PHE A 155 -18.24 -7.41 13.65
C PHE A 155 -19.50 -8.04 14.27
N ASP A 156 -20.22 -7.26 15.05
CA ASP A 156 -21.46 -7.71 15.70
C ASP A 156 -22.66 -7.83 14.72
N LEU A 157 -22.63 -7.04 13.64
CA LEU A 157 -23.76 -6.94 12.71
C LEU A 157 -23.71 -7.92 11.54
N PHE A 158 -22.50 -8.28 11.08
CA PHE A 158 -22.32 -9.22 9.99
C PHE A 158 -20.99 -9.96 10.09
N TRP A 159 -21.03 -11.24 9.87
CA TRP A 159 -19.85 -12.10 9.82
C TRP A 159 -20.09 -13.29 8.89
N GLY A 160 -19.03 -13.93 8.46
CA GLY A 160 -19.11 -15.12 7.64
C GLY A 160 -18.04 -15.15 6.55
N ARG A 161 -18.25 -16.03 5.59
CA ARG A 161 -17.41 -16.16 4.41
C ARG A 161 -18.23 -15.91 3.17
N ILE A 162 -17.78 -14.97 2.35
CA ILE A 162 -18.41 -14.64 1.07
C ILE A 162 -17.39 -14.82 -0.02
N TYR A 163 -17.80 -15.50 -1.06
CA TYR A 163 -17.05 -15.67 -2.31
C TYR A 163 -17.87 -15.06 -3.44
N GLY A 164 -17.17 -14.46 -4.40
CA GLY A 164 -17.87 -13.80 -5.50
C GLY A 164 -17.14 -13.93 -6.82
N THR A 165 -17.95 -13.87 -7.89
CA THR A 165 -17.50 -13.69 -9.26
C THR A 165 -18.21 -12.49 -9.83
N GLY A 166 -17.46 -11.50 -10.32
CA GLY A 166 -18.01 -10.26 -10.83
C GLY A 166 -17.04 -9.10 -10.73
N THR A 167 -17.58 -7.90 -10.87
CA THR A 167 -16.80 -6.64 -10.74
C THR A 167 -17.28 -5.87 -9.52
N LEU A 168 -16.33 -5.49 -8.67
CA LEU A 168 -16.56 -4.63 -7.52
C LEU A 168 -15.92 -3.28 -7.76
N TYR A 169 -16.62 -2.24 -7.35
CA TYR A 169 -16.12 -0.87 -7.34
C TYR A 169 -15.95 -0.45 -5.89
N VAL A 170 -14.75 0.02 -5.56
CA VAL A 170 -14.40 0.49 -4.21
C VAL A 170 -13.96 1.93 -4.33
N ASP A 171 -14.72 2.84 -3.76
CA ASP A 171 -14.46 4.27 -3.83
C ASP A 171 -14.71 4.91 -2.45
N GLY A 172 -13.78 5.74 -2.00
CA GLY A 172 -13.93 6.48 -0.76
C GLY A 172 -12.65 6.63 0.05
N PRO A 173 -12.75 7.35 1.18
CA PRO A 173 -11.65 7.44 2.12
C PRO A 173 -11.48 6.12 2.88
N VAL A 174 -10.21 5.82 3.20
CA VAL A 174 -9.82 4.71 4.07
C VAL A 174 -9.04 5.31 5.24
N SER A 175 -9.61 5.26 6.41
CA SER A 175 -9.06 5.85 7.64
C SER A 175 -9.25 4.92 8.84
#